data_d101517abc8e441cac8084800c02043c
#
_entry.id   d101517abc8e441cac8084800c02043c
#
_cell.length_a   1.000
_cell.length_b   1.000
_cell.length_c   1.000
_cell.angle_alpha   90.00
_cell.angle_beta   90.00
_cell.angle_gamma   90.00
#
_symmetry.space_group_name_H-M   'P 1'
#
loop_
_entity.id
_entity.type
_entity.pdbx_description
1 polymer ?
#
loop_
_entity_poly.entity_id
_entity_poly.type
_entity_poly.pdbx_seq_one_letter_code
_entity_poly.pdbx_strand_id
1 'polypeptide(L)'
;AIIGTAGAGAAVLGYTGYMIGTELYLNTILPAGAAIPNNAGELALLLWKAAGTPAPAALLPADAAPVQQALAWAIENQLLAPDASAEDSVSRWEVIRSWNQMKG
;
A
#
# COMPACT_ATOMS: atom_id res chain seq x y z
N ALA A 1 -3.34 10.79 14.12
CA ALA A 1 -4.64 10.22 14.33
C ALA A 1 -4.87 9.87 15.79
N ILE A 2 -6.05 10.12 16.23
CA ILE A 2 -6.41 9.98 17.60
C ILE A 2 -7.31 8.82 17.83
N ILE A 3 -7.29 7.94 16.91
CA ILE A 3 -8.13 6.78 16.93
C ILE A 3 -7.85 5.97 18.19
N GLY A 4 -8.90 5.56 18.86
CA GLY A 4 -8.77 4.68 19.98
C GLY A 4 -8.36 5.34 21.28
N THR A 5 -8.34 6.66 21.32
CA THR A 5 -8.00 7.35 22.56
C THR A 5 -9.13 7.40 23.55
N ALA A 6 -10.34 7.13 23.12
CA ALA A 6 -11.50 7.18 23.97
C ALA A 6 -11.52 6.01 24.96
N GLY A 7 -12.42 6.05 25.87
CA GLY A 7 -12.54 5.03 26.88
C GLY A 7 -13.18 3.74 26.43
N ALA A 8 -14.09 3.20 27.23
CA ALA A 8 -14.58 1.85 27.10
C ALA A 8 -15.16 1.49 25.74
N GLY A 9 -15.81 2.42 25.07
CA GLY A 9 -16.37 2.15 23.76
C GLY A 9 -15.35 2.13 22.65
N ALA A 10 -14.09 2.37 22.97
CA ALA A 10 -13.04 2.58 22.00
C ALA A 10 -12.82 1.37 21.08
N ALA A 11 -13.06 0.16 21.56
CA ALA A 11 -12.83 -1.03 20.74
C ALA A 11 -13.64 -0.96 19.45
N VAL A 12 -14.93 -0.59 19.56
CA VAL A 12 -15.80 -0.50 18.38
C VAL A 12 -15.61 0.84 17.69
N LEU A 13 -15.65 1.93 18.45
CA LEU A 13 -15.51 3.26 17.88
C LEU A 13 -14.12 3.48 17.29
N GLY A 14 -13.10 2.92 17.96
CA GLY A 14 -11.74 3.00 17.47
C GLY A 14 -11.56 2.32 16.13
N TYR A 15 -12.16 1.14 15.96
CA TYR A 15 -12.08 0.44 14.70
C TYR A 15 -12.79 1.21 13.59
N THR A 16 -14.00 1.69 13.87
CA THR A 16 -14.74 2.50 12.90
C THR A 16 -13.97 3.76 12.54
N GLY A 17 -13.41 4.43 13.55
CA GLY A 17 -12.59 5.62 13.32
C GLY A 17 -11.36 5.32 12.48
N TYR A 18 -10.71 4.16 12.74
CA TYR A 18 -9.57 3.73 11.95
C TYR A 18 -9.96 3.55 10.48
N MET A 19 -11.07 2.84 10.22
CA MET A 19 -11.50 2.58 8.84
C MET A 19 -11.86 3.87 8.11
N ILE A 20 -12.60 4.76 8.75
CA ILE A 20 -13.01 6.03 8.14
C ILE A 20 -11.81 6.96 8.01
N GLY A 21 -11.04 7.10 9.07
CA GLY A 21 -9.90 8.02 9.07
C GLY A 21 -8.82 7.62 8.07
N THR A 22 -8.49 6.34 7.99
CA THR A 22 -7.49 5.88 7.02
C THR A 22 -8.00 5.99 5.60
N GLU A 23 -9.29 5.75 5.36
CA GLU A 23 -9.86 5.90 4.04
C GLU A 23 -9.80 7.35 3.58
N LEU A 24 -10.20 8.28 4.45
CA LEU A 24 -10.14 9.70 4.12
C LEU A 24 -8.71 10.16 3.88
N TYR A 25 -7.78 9.70 4.69
CA TYR A 25 -6.38 10.06 4.53
C TYR A 25 -5.84 9.53 3.21
N LEU A 26 -6.13 8.26 2.90
CA LEU A 26 -5.68 7.65 1.65
C LEU A 26 -6.28 8.37 0.44
N ASN A 27 -7.56 8.74 0.51
CA ASN A 27 -8.18 9.48 -0.58
C ASN A 27 -7.54 10.85 -0.78
N THR A 28 -6.91 11.38 0.25
CA THR A 28 -6.21 12.67 0.17
C THR A 28 -4.83 12.52 -0.48
N ILE A 29 -4.10 11.46 -0.14
CA ILE A 29 -2.71 11.31 -0.59
C ILE A 29 -2.57 10.54 -1.89
N LEU A 30 -3.50 9.62 -2.18
CA LEU A 30 -3.43 8.82 -3.40
C LEU A 30 -3.90 9.64 -4.61
N PRO A 31 -3.47 9.24 -5.81
CA PRO A 31 -3.93 9.91 -7.03
C PRO A 31 -5.46 9.87 -7.14
N ALA A 32 -6.02 10.91 -7.73
CA ALA A 32 -7.47 10.99 -7.90
C ALA A 32 -7.98 9.79 -8.69
N GLY A 33 -9.03 9.15 -8.16
CA GLY A 33 -9.63 7.99 -8.80
C GLY A 33 -8.92 6.67 -8.51
N ALA A 34 -7.82 6.68 -7.77
CA ALA A 34 -7.12 5.44 -7.43
C ALA A 34 -7.89 4.67 -6.35
N ALA A 35 -8.04 3.37 -6.54
CA ALA A 35 -8.63 2.51 -5.54
C ALA A 35 -7.63 2.22 -4.43
N ILE A 36 -8.14 2.04 -3.21
CA ILE A 36 -7.29 1.66 -2.09
C ILE A 36 -6.91 0.19 -2.25
N PRO A 37 -5.59 -0.13 -2.26
CA PRO A 37 -5.15 -1.51 -2.44
C PRO A 37 -5.62 -2.42 -1.30
N ASN A 38 -5.96 -3.65 -1.64
CA ASN A 38 -6.37 -4.67 -0.67
C ASN A 38 -5.32 -5.75 -0.48
N ASN A 39 -4.38 -5.88 -1.40
CA ASN A 39 -3.32 -6.87 -1.30
C ASN A 39 -1.99 -6.27 -1.77
N ALA A 40 -0.92 -7.03 -1.56
CA ALA A 40 0.42 -6.55 -1.88
C ALA A 40 0.60 -6.29 -3.37
N GLY A 41 -0.02 -7.09 -4.22
CA GLY A 41 0.05 -6.88 -5.66
C GLY A 41 -0.56 -5.56 -6.08
N GLU A 42 -1.75 -5.25 -5.56
CA GLU A 42 -2.40 -3.97 -5.84
C GLU A 42 -1.61 -2.80 -5.28
N LEU A 43 -1.07 -2.97 -4.08
CA LEU A 43 -0.22 -1.95 -3.48
C LEU A 43 1.03 -1.70 -4.31
N ALA A 44 1.71 -2.77 -4.72
CA ALA A 44 2.90 -2.66 -5.55
C ALA A 44 2.59 -1.93 -6.87
N LEU A 45 1.48 -2.27 -7.52
CA LEU A 45 1.08 -1.61 -8.75
C LEU A 45 0.82 -0.12 -8.53
N LEU A 46 0.14 0.23 -7.45
CA LEU A 46 -0.13 1.62 -7.14
C LEU A 46 1.17 2.41 -6.95
N LEU A 47 2.07 1.88 -6.14
CA LEU A 47 3.35 2.53 -5.87
C LEU A 47 4.20 2.62 -7.14
N TRP A 48 4.24 1.55 -7.91
CA TRP A 48 5.03 1.46 -9.13
C TRP A 48 4.56 2.47 -10.19
N LYS A 49 3.25 2.57 -10.37
CA LYS A 49 2.68 3.54 -11.32
C LYS A 49 2.93 4.96 -10.86
N ALA A 50 2.80 5.22 -9.57
CA ALA A 50 3.07 6.54 -9.01
C ALA A 50 4.53 6.94 -9.15
N ALA A 51 5.44 5.96 -9.16
CA ALA A 51 6.86 6.21 -9.33
C ALA A 51 7.28 6.31 -10.80
N GLY A 52 6.36 6.11 -11.73
CA GLY A 52 6.65 6.21 -13.16
C GLY A 52 7.01 4.88 -13.81
N THR A 53 6.58 3.78 -13.24
CA THR A 53 6.80 2.43 -13.76
C THR A 53 8.29 2.12 -13.98
N PRO A 54 9.15 2.32 -12.96
CA PRO A 54 10.58 2.04 -13.13
C PRO A 54 10.84 0.55 -13.32
N ALA A 55 11.83 0.23 -14.14
CA ALA A 55 12.19 -1.17 -14.36
C ALA A 55 12.83 -1.75 -13.09
N PRO A 56 12.42 -2.94 -12.64
CA PRO A 56 13.10 -3.58 -11.51
C PRO A 56 14.50 -4.03 -11.93
N ALA A 57 15.41 -4.09 -10.94
CA ALA A 57 16.75 -4.59 -11.19
C ALA A 57 16.77 -6.11 -11.34
N ALA A 58 15.80 -6.80 -10.76
CA ALA A 58 15.71 -8.25 -10.85
C ALA A 58 15.49 -8.68 -12.30
N LEU A 59 16.12 -9.81 -12.67
CA LEU A 59 15.91 -10.38 -13.99
C LEU A 59 14.55 -11.08 -14.01
N LEU A 60 13.64 -10.52 -14.78
CA LEU A 60 12.31 -11.08 -14.98
C LEU A 60 12.16 -11.49 -16.44
N PRO A 61 11.25 -12.44 -16.75
CA PRO A 61 10.95 -12.76 -18.13
C PRO A 61 10.49 -11.51 -18.88
N ALA A 62 10.78 -11.46 -20.17
CA ALA A 62 10.42 -10.30 -21.00
C ALA A 62 8.92 -10.05 -21.02
N ASP A 63 8.13 -11.10 -20.82
CA ASP A 63 6.67 -11.02 -20.78
C ASP A 63 6.10 -10.99 -19.37
N ALA A 64 6.92 -10.65 -18.37
CA ALA A 64 6.45 -10.59 -16.99
C ALA A 64 5.28 -9.61 -16.88
N ALA A 65 4.25 -10.05 -16.16
CA ALA A 65 3.06 -9.21 -15.95
C ALA A 65 3.41 -7.94 -15.18
N PRO A 66 2.69 -6.83 -15.39
CA PRO A 66 2.95 -5.60 -14.66
C PRO A 66 2.99 -5.78 -13.14
N VAL A 67 2.12 -6.64 -12.59
CA VAL A 67 2.12 -6.90 -11.15
C VAL A 67 3.42 -7.54 -10.68
N GLN A 68 4.01 -8.40 -11.49
CA GLN A 68 5.28 -9.04 -11.16
C GLN A 68 6.42 -8.02 -11.18
N GLN A 69 6.44 -7.15 -12.15
CA GLN A 69 7.44 -6.09 -12.23
C GLN A 69 7.30 -5.12 -11.06
N ALA A 70 6.07 -4.73 -10.75
CA ALA A 70 5.80 -3.81 -9.66
C ALA A 70 6.19 -4.43 -8.32
N LEU A 71 5.86 -5.69 -8.11
CA LEU A 71 6.19 -6.39 -6.87
C LEU A 71 7.70 -6.50 -6.67
N ALA A 72 8.42 -6.91 -7.71
CA ALA A 72 9.87 -6.99 -7.65
C ALA A 72 10.50 -5.64 -7.34
N TRP A 73 10.03 -4.60 -8.00
CA TRP A 73 10.52 -3.24 -7.76
C TRP A 73 10.24 -2.79 -6.33
N ALA A 74 9.04 -3.06 -5.82
CA ALA A 74 8.67 -2.65 -4.47
C ALA A 74 9.50 -3.36 -3.41
N ILE A 75 9.77 -4.65 -3.61
CA ILE A 75 10.62 -5.43 -2.69
C ILE A 75 12.05 -4.89 -2.74
N GLU A 76 12.58 -4.60 -3.92
CA GLU A 76 13.92 -4.06 -4.07
C GLU A 76 14.08 -2.73 -3.33
N ASN A 77 13.02 -1.94 -3.29
CA ASN A 77 13.04 -0.63 -2.64
C ASN A 77 12.55 -0.69 -1.19
N GLN A 78 12.40 -1.89 -0.65
CA GLN A 78 12.00 -2.11 0.74
C GLN A 78 10.63 -1.52 1.09
N LEU A 79 9.79 -1.37 0.09
CA LEU A 79 8.41 -0.93 0.28
C LEU A 79 7.52 -2.10 0.72
N LEU A 80 7.92 -3.31 0.40
CA LEU A 80 7.25 -4.54 0.81
C LEU A 80 8.29 -5.49 1.40
N ALA A 81 7.81 -6.47 2.17
CA ALA A 81 8.68 -7.50 2.76
C ALA A 81 9.32 -8.34 1.66
N PRO A 82 10.55 -8.88 1.90
CA PRO A 82 11.24 -9.67 0.88
C PRO A 82 10.48 -10.91 0.43
N ASP A 83 9.60 -11.44 1.26
CA ASP A 83 8.82 -12.63 0.97
C ASP A 83 7.36 -12.31 0.61
N ALA A 84 7.07 -11.05 0.30
CA ALA A 84 5.71 -10.65 -0.03
C ALA A 84 5.22 -11.31 -1.31
N SER A 85 3.99 -11.78 -1.27
CA SER A 85 3.29 -12.33 -2.44
C SER A 85 2.18 -11.36 -2.85
N ALA A 86 1.84 -11.37 -4.13
CA ALA A 86 0.83 -10.46 -4.66
C ALA A 86 -0.52 -10.63 -3.97
N GLU A 87 -0.84 -11.83 -3.51
CA GLU A 87 -2.10 -12.15 -2.87
C GLU A 87 -2.14 -11.84 -1.37
N ASP A 88 -1.00 -11.46 -0.78
CA ASP A 88 -0.95 -11.15 0.65
C ASP A 88 -1.83 -9.93 0.94
N SER A 89 -2.68 -10.06 1.96
CA SER A 89 -3.52 -8.95 2.38
C SER A 89 -2.68 -7.83 2.98
N VAL A 90 -3.05 -6.59 2.70
CA VAL A 90 -2.42 -5.43 3.31
C VAL A 90 -3.47 -4.58 4.01
N SER A 91 -3.09 -4.01 5.15
CA SER A 91 -3.97 -3.10 5.87
C SER A 91 -3.84 -1.70 5.27
N ARG A 92 -4.83 -0.86 5.55
CA ARG A 92 -4.75 0.55 5.15
C ARG A 92 -3.54 1.24 5.75
N TRP A 93 -3.17 0.85 6.97
CA TRP A 93 -2.00 1.42 7.62
C TRP A 93 -0.72 1.07 6.86
N GLU A 94 -0.63 -0.16 6.37
CA GLU A 94 0.51 -0.57 5.56
C GLU A 94 0.58 0.21 4.25
N VAL A 95 -0.57 0.48 3.63
CA VAL A 95 -0.63 1.30 2.42
C VAL A 95 -0.11 2.70 2.71
N ILE A 96 -0.57 3.30 3.81
CA ILE A 96 -0.12 4.64 4.22
C ILE A 96 1.39 4.65 4.44
N ARG A 97 1.89 3.68 5.17
CA ARG A 97 3.32 3.60 5.47
C ARG A 97 4.16 3.45 4.21
N SER A 98 3.76 2.53 3.34
CA SER A 98 4.51 2.28 2.10
C SER A 98 4.48 3.50 1.18
N TRP A 99 3.33 4.15 1.08
CA TRP A 99 3.20 5.36 0.27
C TRP A 99 4.13 6.46 0.79
N ASN A 100 4.09 6.70 2.10
CA ASN A 100 4.93 7.74 2.69
C ASN A 100 6.42 7.40 2.55
N GLN A 101 6.78 6.15 2.66
CA GLN A 101 8.15 5.71 2.48
C GLN A 101 8.62 5.93 1.04
N MET A 102 7.77 5.65 0.08
CA MET A 102 8.11 5.87 -1.33
C MET A 102 8.26 7.37 -1.63
N LYS A 103 7.37 8.19 -1.08
CA LYS A 103 7.39 9.64 -1.34
C LYS A 103 8.45 10.36 -0.52
N GLY A 104 8.74 9.83 0.64
CA GLY A 104 9.70 10.45 1.56
C GLY A 104 11.11 10.15 1.27
#